data_9155d6e9b536e2781ad417fe72a76cad
#
_entry.id   9155d6e9b536e2781ad417fe72a76cad
#
_cell.length_a   1.000
_cell.length_b   1.000
_cell.length_c   1.000
_cell.angle_alpha   90.00
_cell.angle_beta   90.00
_cell.angle_gamma   90.00
#
_symmetry.space_group_name_H-M   'P 1'
#
loop_
_entity.id
_entity.type
_entity.pdbx_description
1 polymer ?
#
loop_
_entity_poly.entity_id
_entity_poly.type
_entity_poly.pdbx_seq_one_letter_code
_entity_poly.pdbx_strand_id
1 'polypeptide(L)'
;IKTLQAQISRESQKLQIGQSAFHREQSRLESLKNITERYDGYGNSIRKVMDNKDREKGLLGVVADIVKVEKDYEIAIETALGGNIQNIVTEDEDTAKRMIHFLKKNKFGRATFLPLTSIRANSGINRPEALKEPGVVGTANKLVQVENKYKTLADYLLGRTLVVDHIDHATMIARKYHQSIRIVTLEGELINPGGSMTGGAFKNSSNLLSRRREIEEFEKTVQKLKQEMTEMEQQISGLKEERAGYYEKTDAISTELQKAYVVQNTAKMNADQSSARIRSFRQQFDNLRNEAAKLDAQITEIMDNQESINIELDTSESLENDLNLTIEKEQKELEDVHTKESIKTRKSEQIHLEYAGLEQKYTFITENITRICEEVDKFRTELEELTRNKGGNSREITEKEEKIQELKTTIDHS
;
A
#
# COMPACT_ATOMS: atom_id res chain seq x y z
N ILE A 1 21.76 26.83 1.87
CA ILE A 1 20.80 27.03 0.76
C ILE A 1 20.91 25.89 -0.23
N LYS A 2 22.06 25.59 -0.81
CA LYS A 2 22.23 24.50 -1.77
C LYS A 2 21.83 23.14 -1.20
N THR A 3 22.13 22.85 0.07
CA THR A 3 21.73 21.65 0.82
C THR A 3 20.23 21.48 0.87
N LEU A 4 19.56 22.53 1.35
CA LEU A 4 18.12 22.53 1.45
C LEU A 4 17.46 22.37 0.08
N GLN A 5 18.03 23.01 -0.95
CA GLN A 5 17.54 22.85 -2.32
C GLN A 5 17.57 21.39 -2.77
N ALA A 6 18.67 20.68 -2.50
CA ALA A 6 18.78 19.30 -2.90
C ALA A 6 17.98 18.35 -1.98
N GLN A 7 17.81 18.68 -0.68
CA GLN A 7 16.84 17.99 0.17
C GLN A 7 15.40 18.15 -0.34
N ILE A 8 15.01 19.40 -0.69
CA ILE A 8 13.71 19.67 -1.30
C ILE A 8 13.54 18.86 -2.59
N SER A 9 14.55 18.86 -3.45
CA SER A 9 14.52 18.10 -4.70
C SER A 9 14.33 16.60 -4.44
N ARG A 10 15.07 16.06 -3.48
CA ARG A 10 15.00 14.68 -3.04
C ARG A 10 13.61 14.31 -2.52
N GLU A 11 13.10 15.09 -1.57
CA GLU A 11 11.78 14.79 -1.00
C GLU A 11 10.67 15.00 -2.03
N SER A 12 10.83 15.97 -2.95
CA SER A 12 9.90 16.15 -4.07
C SER A 12 9.89 14.96 -5.03
N GLN A 13 11.04 14.34 -5.28
CA GLN A 13 11.08 13.11 -6.07
C GLN A 13 10.43 11.94 -5.38
N LYS A 14 10.66 11.78 -4.06
CA LYS A 14 9.95 10.76 -3.28
C LYS A 14 8.44 10.98 -3.34
N LEU A 15 8.00 12.22 -3.17
CA LEU A 15 6.59 12.58 -3.26
C LEU A 15 6.02 12.22 -4.64
N GLN A 16 6.73 12.51 -5.72
CA GLN A 16 6.30 12.17 -7.08
C GLN A 16 6.15 10.67 -7.29
N ILE A 17 7.06 9.87 -6.73
CA ILE A 17 6.97 8.41 -6.78
C ILE A 17 5.81 7.91 -5.91
N GLY A 18 5.65 8.48 -4.71
CA GLY A 18 4.51 8.21 -3.84
C GLY A 18 3.18 8.51 -4.53
N GLN A 19 3.07 9.64 -5.24
CA GLN A 19 1.91 10.01 -6.05
C GLN A 19 1.63 8.99 -7.16
N SER A 20 2.67 8.55 -7.85
CA SER A 20 2.54 7.54 -8.90
C SER A 20 2.07 6.19 -8.35
N ALA A 21 2.62 5.79 -7.19
CA ALA A 21 2.19 4.59 -6.48
C ALA A 21 0.73 4.71 -6.02
N PHE A 22 0.38 5.84 -5.40
CA PHE A 22 -0.98 6.12 -4.95
C PHE A 22 -1.99 6.02 -6.11
N HIS A 23 -1.75 6.70 -7.23
CA HIS A 23 -2.64 6.65 -8.39
C HIS A 23 -2.79 5.24 -8.96
N ARG A 24 -1.70 4.46 -8.99
CA ARG A 24 -1.75 3.08 -9.45
C ARG A 24 -2.60 2.21 -8.53
N GLU A 25 -2.35 2.27 -7.22
CA GLU A 25 -3.11 1.48 -6.25
C GLU A 25 -4.56 1.95 -6.15
N GLN A 26 -4.81 3.24 -6.27
CA GLN A 26 -6.16 3.79 -6.34
C GLN A 26 -6.91 3.29 -7.58
N SER A 27 -6.28 3.31 -8.76
CA SER A 27 -6.90 2.79 -9.99
C SER A 27 -7.20 1.29 -9.90
N ARG A 28 -6.32 0.52 -9.25
CA ARG A 28 -6.57 -0.90 -8.97
C ARG A 28 -7.75 -1.08 -8.04
N LEU A 29 -7.79 -0.33 -6.95
CA LEU A 29 -8.89 -0.35 -6.01
C LEU A 29 -10.22 -0.02 -6.69
N GLU A 30 -10.26 1.04 -7.49
CA GLU A 30 -11.44 1.45 -8.26
C GLU A 30 -11.87 0.36 -9.26
N SER A 31 -10.90 -0.24 -9.96
CA SER A 31 -11.19 -1.36 -10.87
C SER A 31 -11.80 -2.56 -10.14
N LEU A 32 -11.21 -2.96 -9.00
CA LEU A 32 -11.75 -4.05 -8.20
C LEU A 32 -13.12 -3.73 -7.62
N LYS A 33 -13.35 -2.51 -7.14
CA LYS A 33 -14.66 -2.04 -6.67
C LYS A 33 -15.68 -2.11 -7.79
N ASN A 34 -15.37 -1.58 -8.96
CA ASN A 34 -16.26 -1.61 -10.13
C ASN A 34 -16.63 -3.04 -10.54
N ILE A 35 -15.66 -3.98 -10.56
CA ILE A 35 -15.92 -5.38 -10.86
C ILE A 35 -16.84 -5.99 -9.79
N THR A 36 -16.62 -5.66 -8.53
CA THR A 36 -17.40 -6.18 -7.41
C THR A 36 -18.80 -5.58 -7.38
N GLU A 37 -18.95 -4.28 -7.57
CA GLU A 37 -20.24 -3.58 -7.61
C GLU A 37 -21.11 -4.02 -8.80
N ARG A 38 -20.48 -4.35 -9.93
CA ARG A 38 -21.20 -4.88 -11.12
C ARG A 38 -21.46 -6.37 -11.04
N TYR A 39 -21.02 -7.01 -9.98
CA TYR A 39 -21.10 -8.48 -9.86
C TYR A 39 -20.50 -9.22 -11.07
N ASP A 40 -19.41 -8.67 -11.62
CA ASP A 40 -18.69 -9.31 -12.73
C ASP A 40 -18.02 -10.62 -12.24
N GLY A 41 -18.32 -11.70 -12.94
CA GLY A 41 -17.93 -13.06 -12.56
C GLY A 41 -19.05 -13.85 -11.85
N TYR A 42 -20.17 -13.24 -11.54
CA TYR A 42 -21.37 -13.92 -11.09
C TYR A 42 -22.27 -14.35 -12.25
N GLY A 43 -23.16 -15.30 -11.99
CA GLY A 43 -24.15 -15.68 -12.99
C GLY A 43 -25.03 -14.52 -13.43
N ASN A 44 -25.46 -14.53 -14.71
CA ASN A 44 -26.29 -13.43 -15.25
C ASN A 44 -27.53 -13.14 -14.42
N SER A 45 -28.19 -14.16 -13.89
CA SER A 45 -29.36 -14.01 -13.02
C SER A 45 -29.04 -13.23 -11.74
N ILE A 46 -27.90 -13.52 -11.10
CA ILE A 46 -27.46 -12.87 -9.87
C ILE A 46 -27.18 -11.40 -10.13
N ARG A 47 -26.39 -11.11 -11.18
CA ARG A 47 -26.10 -9.73 -11.58
C ARG A 47 -27.36 -8.93 -11.84
N LYS A 48 -28.30 -9.50 -12.59
CA LYS A 48 -29.58 -8.83 -12.91
C LYS A 48 -30.46 -8.57 -11.68
N VAL A 49 -30.40 -9.43 -10.66
CA VAL A 49 -31.05 -9.16 -9.38
C VAL A 49 -30.33 -8.05 -8.64
N MET A 50 -29.01 -8.12 -8.55
CA MET A 50 -28.18 -7.17 -7.80
C MET A 50 -28.19 -5.74 -8.41
N ASP A 51 -28.42 -5.61 -9.74
CA ASP A 51 -28.69 -4.32 -10.41
C ASP A 51 -29.93 -3.59 -9.81
N ASN A 52 -30.79 -4.30 -9.08
CA ASN A 52 -31.97 -3.72 -8.39
C ASN A 52 -31.70 -3.40 -6.90
N LYS A 53 -30.52 -3.60 -6.38
CA LYS A 53 -30.20 -3.45 -4.96
C LYS A 53 -30.61 -2.08 -4.39
N ASP A 54 -30.36 -1.02 -5.15
CA ASP A 54 -30.69 0.35 -4.73
C ASP A 54 -32.22 0.61 -4.68
N ARG A 55 -33.00 -0.13 -5.47
CA ARG A 55 -34.46 0.00 -5.55
C ARG A 55 -35.20 -0.91 -4.57
N GLU A 56 -34.62 -2.05 -4.27
CA GLU A 56 -35.16 -3.09 -3.39
C GLU A 56 -34.36 -3.15 -2.09
N LYS A 57 -34.75 -2.38 -1.09
CA LYS A 57 -34.04 -2.28 0.20
C LYS A 57 -33.89 -3.62 0.92
N GLY A 58 -34.78 -4.58 0.66
CA GLY A 58 -34.67 -5.92 1.21
C GLY A 58 -33.61 -6.83 0.54
N LEU A 59 -32.95 -6.38 -0.54
CA LEU A 59 -31.80 -7.06 -1.13
C LEU A 59 -30.53 -6.69 -0.35
N LEU A 60 -30.00 -7.62 0.41
CA LEU A 60 -28.87 -7.37 1.30
C LEU A 60 -27.52 -7.56 0.61
N GLY A 61 -27.44 -8.42 -0.38
CA GLY A 61 -26.23 -8.74 -1.13
C GLY A 61 -26.17 -10.21 -1.50
N VAL A 62 -25.01 -10.68 -1.90
CA VAL A 62 -24.72 -12.11 -2.03
C VAL A 62 -23.94 -12.60 -0.82
N VAL A 63 -23.88 -13.92 -0.61
CA VAL A 63 -23.14 -14.51 0.53
C VAL A 63 -21.70 -14.00 0.57
N ALA A 64 -21.02 -13.89 -0.59
CA ALA A 64 -19.68 -13.37 -0.68
C ALA A 64 -19.52 -11.92 -0.18
N ASP A 65 -20.58 -11.10 -0.26
CA ASP A 65 -20.56 -9.71 0.24
C ASP A 65 -20.65 -9.64 1.76
N ILE A 66 -21.18 -10.68 2.39
CA ILE A 66 -21.55 -10.70 3.81
C ILE A 66 -20.47 -11.40 4.64
N VAL A 67 -19.89 -12.46 4.10
CA VAL A 67 -18.91 -13.29 4.80
C VAL A 67 -17.52 -12.69 4.66
N LYS A 68 -16.88 -12.37 5.78
CA LYS A 68 -15.47 -11.99 5.87
C LYS A 68 -14.68 -13.16 6.42
N VAL A 69 -13.50 -13.39 5.86
CA VAL A 69 -12.65 -14.50 6.27
C VAL A 69 -11.19 -14.07 6.24
N GLU A 70 -10.40 -14.60 7.16
CA GLU A 70 -8.95 -14.41 7.16
C GLU A 70 -8.30 -15.19 6.01
N LYS A 71 -7.20 -14.67 5.50
CA LYS A 71 -6.50 -15.21 4.33
C LYS A 71 -6.24 -16.71 4.43
N ASP A 72 -5.86 -17.18 5.61
CA ASP A 72 -5.48 -18.58 5.85
C ASP A 72 -6.67 -19.55 5.72
N TYR A 73 -7.89 -19.04 5.84
CA TYR A 73 -9.11 -19.83 5.77
C TYR A 73 -9.92 -19.62 4.48
N GLU A 74 -9.49 -18.70 3.62
CA GLU A 74 -10.25 -18.33 2.39
C GLU A 74 -10.58 -19.56 1.54
N ILE A 75 -9.59 -20.39 1.25
CA ILE A 75 -9.74 -21.56 0.40
C ILE A 75 -10.73 -22.57 1.03
N ALA A 76 -10.56 -22.83 2.33
CA ALA A 76 -11.44 -23.73 3.06
C ALA A 76 -12.89 -23.24 3.08
N ILE A 77 -13.09 -21.96 3.36
CA ILE A 77 -14.43 -21.37 3.44
C ILE A 77 -15.08 -21.27 2.06
N GLU A 78 -14.32 -20.89 1.03
CA GLU A 78 -14.82 -20.86 -0.35
C GLU A 78 -15.24 -22.25 -0.82
N THR A 79 -14.46 -23.27 -0.49
CA THR A 79 -14.79 -24.67 -0.76
C THR A 79 -16.00 -25.12 0.05
N ALA A 80 -16.07 -24.75 1.32
CA ALA A 80 -17.19 -25.08 2.17
C ALA A 80 -18.50 -24.46 1.69
N LEU A 81 -18.46 -23.22 1.23
CA LEU A 81 -19.61 -22.53 0.64
C LEU A 81 -19.97 -23.11 -0.74
N GLY A 82 -18.96 -23.41 -1.54
CA GLY A 82 -19.16 -23.88 -2.93
C GLY A 82 -20.08 -22.93 -3.69
N GLY A 83 -21.09 -23.46 -4.38
CA GLY A 83 -22.07 -22.66 -5.14
C GLY A 83 -22.89 -21.70 -4.30
N ASN A 84 -23.01 -21.92 -2.97
CA ASN A 84 -23.76 -21.04 -2.08
C ASN A 84 -23.14 -19.66 -1.91
N ILE A 85 -21.86 -19.49 -2.25
CA ILE A 85 -21.14 -18.21 -2.18
C ILE A 85 -21.83 -17.12 -3.01
N GLN A 86 -22.52 -17.51 -4.08
CA GLN A 86 -23.22 -16.62 -4.98
C GLN A 86 -24.71 -16.48 -4.66
N ASN A 87 -25.23 -17.18 -3.65
CA ASN A 87 -26.64 -17.08 -3.28
C ASN A 87 -26.97 -15.68 -2.79
N ILE A 88 -28.14 -15.21 -3.17
CA ILE A 88 -28.62 -13.86 -2.85
C ILE A 88 -29.28 -13.88 -1.47
N VAL A 89 -28.86 -12.99 -0.62
CA VAL A 89 -29.42 -12.83 0.72
C VAL A 89 -30.47 -11.73 0.69
N THR A 90 -31.64 -12.04 1.19
CA THR A 90 -32.75 -11.09 1.32
C THR A 90 -33.16 -10.96 2.77
N GLU A 91 -33.73 -9.81 3.12
CA GLU A 91 -34.27 -9.58 4.46
C GLU A 91 -35.39 -10.53 4.76
N ASP A 92 -36.30 -10.70 3.82
CA ASP A 92 -37.52 -11.51 3.96
C ASP A 92 -37.86 -12.34 2.70
N GLU A 93 -38.88 -13.19 2.84
CA GLU A 93 -39.39 -14.02 1.76
C GLU A 93 -40.08 -13.21 0.65
N ASP A 94 -40.71 -12.10 1.00
CA ASP A 94 -41.47 -11.31 0.03
C ASP A 94 -40.53 -10.63 -0.94
N THR A 95 -39.37 -10.13 -0.48
CA THR A 95 -38.31 -9.64 -1.35
C THR A 95 -37.80 -10.75 -2.26
N ALA A 96 -37.55 -11.94 -1.73
CA ALA A 96 -37.12 -13.08 -2.53
C ALA A 96 -38.18 -13.44 -3.60
N LYS A 97 -39.47 -13.49 -3.25
CA LYS A 97 -40.54 -13.73 -4.22
C LYS A 97 -40.60 -12.68 -5.33
N ARG A 98 -40.49 -11.38 -4.99
CA ARG A 98 -40.46 -10.31 -5.99
C ARG A 98 -39.32 -10.53 -6.98
N MET A 99 -38.14 -10.85 -6.50
CA MET A 99 -36.96 -11.06 -7.34
C MET A 99 -37.06 -12.37 -8.16
N ILE A 100 -37.64 -13.41 -7.64
CA ILE A 100 -37.96 -14.63 -8.41
C ILE A 100 -38.91 -14.31 -9.56
N HIS A 101 -40.00 -13.53 -9.27
CA HIS A 101 -40.89 -13.07 -10.32
C HIS A 101 -40.21 -12.20 -11.35
N PHE A 102 -39.35 -11.30 -10.93
CA PHE A 102 -38.50 -10.47 -11.82
C PHE A 102 -37.65 -11.33 -12.76
N LEU A 103 -36.93 -12.31 -12.22
CA LEU A 103 -36.13 -13.23 -13.02
C LEU A 103 -36.96 -14.03 -14.01
N LYS A 104 -38.14 -14.54 -13.57
CA LYS A 104 -39.04 -15.31 -14.41
C LYS A 104 -39.64 -14.46 -15.53
N LYS A 105 -40.12 -13.26 -15.22
CA LYS A 105 -40.70 -12.33 -16.19
C LYS A 105 -39.73 -11.95 -17.30
N ASN A 106 -38.48 -11.73 -16.93
CA ASN A 106 -37.45 -11.26 -17.85
C ASN A 106 -36.61 -12.38 -18.45
N LYS A 107 -36.87 -13.66 -18.11
CA LYS A 107 -36.11 -14.82 -18.59
C LYS A 107 -34.60 -14.76 -18.31
N PHE A 108 -34.21 -14.16 -17.18
CA PHE A 108 -32.80 -13.98 -16.81
C PHE A 108 -32.14 -15.21 -16.15
N GLY A 109 -32.85 -16.33 -16.10
CA GLY A 109 -32.34 -17.56 -15.51
C GLY A 109 -32.83 -17.76 -14.07
N ARG A 110 -32.08 -18.54 -13.29
CA ARG A 110 -32.42 -18.92 -11.91
C ARG A 110 -31.36 -18.41 -10.95
N ALA A 111 -31.77 -18.03 -9.77
CA ALA A 111 -30.91 -17.73 -8.62
C ALA A 111 -31.50 -18.36 -7.36
N THR A 112 -30.64 -18.65 -6.39
CA THR A 112 -31.04 -19.10 -5.05
C THR A 112 -31.09 -17.89 -4.13
N PHE A 113 -32.19 -17.78 -3.39
CA PHE A 113 -32.41 -16.72 -2.42
C PHE A 113 -32.38 -17.29 -1.02
N LEU A 114 -31.83 -16.56 -0.09
CA LEU A 114 -31.66 -16.88 1.30
C LEU A 114 -32.34 -15.80 2.17
N PRO A 115 -33.70 -15.90 2.40
CA PRO A 115 -34.40 -14.95 3.24
C PRO A 115 -34.00 -15.12 4.70
N LEU A 116 -33.53 -14.06 5.36
CA LEU A 116 -33.10 -14.14 6.77
C LEU A 116 -34.22 -14.54 7.73
N THR A 117 -35.44 -14.18 7.40
CA THR A 117 -36.62 -14.56 8.21
C THR A 117 -36.91 -16.05 8.18
N SER A 118 -36.56 -16.74 7.11
CA SER A 118 -36.87 -18.17 6.91
C SER A 118 -35.71 -19.10 7.24
N ILE A 119 -34.49 -18.57 7.15
CA ILE A 119 -33.31 -19.38 7.42
C ILE A 119 -33.20 -19.64 8.93
N ARG A 120 -32.89 -20.87 9.25
CA ARG A 120 -32.64 -21.30 10.61
C ARG A 120 -31.27 -21.87 10.77
N ALA A 121 -30.61 -21.55 11.87
CA ALA A 121 -29.28 -22.10 12.17
C ALA A 121 -29.37 -23.64 12.19
N ASN A 122 -28.33 -24.25 11.62
CA ASN A 122 -28.17 -25.70 11.76
C ASN A 122 -27.76 -26.04 13.21
N SER A 123 -28.10 -27.22 13.65
CA SER A 123 -27.77 -27.74 14.99
C SER A 123 -26.26 -28.00 15.22
N GLY A 124 -25.41 -27.53 14.29
CA GLY A 124 -23.95 -27.75 14.31
C GLY A 124 -23.56 -29.11 13.73
N ILE A 125 -22.36 -29.55 14.06
CA ILE A 125 -21.81 -30.83 13.61
C ILE A 125 -22.51 -31.98 14.36
N ASN A 126 -22.91 -33.01 13.61
CA ASN A 126 -23.59 -34.19 14.15
C ASN A 126 -22.76 -34.98 15.19
N ARG A 127 -21.45 -34.75 15.20
CA ARG A 127 -20.48 -35.41 16.09
C ARG A 127 -19.58 -34.34 16.72
N PRO A 128 -20.01 -33.71 17.82
CA PRO A 128 -19.21 -32.64 18.45
C PRO A 128 -17.82 -33.08 18.92
N GLU A 129 -17.68 -34.38 19.20
CA GLU A 129 -16.39 -34.97 19.61
C GLU A 129 -15.31 -34.81 18.56
N ALA A 130 -15.70 -34.72 17.27
CA ALA A 130 -14.77 -34.52 16.16
C ALA A 130 -14.01 -33.19 16.26
N LEU A 131 -14.53 -32.21 17.00
CA LEU A 131 -13.81 -30.93 17.23
C LEU A 131 -12.52 -31.06 18.05
N LYS A 132 -12.35 -32.21 18.75
CA LYS A 132 -11.18 -32.48 19.57
C LYS A 132 -10.11 -33.32 18.84
N GLU A 133 -10.39 -33.73 17.62
CA GLU A 133 -9.47 -34.56 16.85
C GLU A 133 -8.23 -33.77 16.42
N PRO A 134 -7.07 -34.45 16.28
CA PRO A 134 -5.85 -33.83 15.77
C PRO A 134 -6.08 -33.20 14.39
N GLY A 135 -5.49 -32.03 14.16
CA GLY A 135 -5.58 -31.31 12.89
C GLY A 135 -6.87 -30.51 12.69
N VAL A 136 -7.80 -30.57 13.64
CA VAL A 136 -9.03 -29.78 13.55
C VAL A 136 -8.76 -28.32 13.89
N VAL A 137 -9.08 -27.43 12.97
CA VAL A 137 -9.00 -25.97 13.12
C VAL A 137 -10.27 -25.44 13.80
N GLY A 138 -11.42 -25.95 13.41
CA GLY A 138 -12.71 -25.57 13.98
C GLY A 138 -13.88 -25.85 13.04
N THR A 139 -15.04 -25.31 13.38
CA THR A 139 -16.18 -25.29 12.46
C THR A 139 -16.11 -24.09 11.54
N ALA A 140 -16.47 -24.25 10.27
CA ALA A 140 -16.34 -23.21 9.26
C ALA A 140 -17.08 -21.91 9.61
N ASN A 141 -18.23 -21.99 10.29
CA ASN A 141 -18.98 -20.82 10.76
C ASN A 141 -18.25 -19.98 11.84
N LYS A 142 -17.30 -20.58 12.57
CA LYS A 142 -16.49 -19.87 13.58
C LYS A 142 -15.23 -19.22 12.99
N LEU A 143 -14.84 -19.60 11.79
CA LEU A 143 -13.69 -19.07 11.06
C LEU A 143 -14.06 -17.91 10.15
N VAL A 144 -15.31 -17.49 10.18
CA VAL A 144 -15.80 -16.33 9.42
C VAL A 144 -16.28 -15.24 10.36
N GLN A 145 -16.16 -14.02 9.89
CA GLN A 145 -16.67 -12.83 10.57
C GLN A 145 -17.88 -12.31 9.81
N VAL A 146 -18.99 -12.14 10.51
CA VAL A 146 -20.23 -11.59 9.97
C VAL A 146 -20.87 -10.65 10.98
N GLU A 147 -21.65 -9.69 10.51
CA GLU A 147 -22.49 -8.87 11.39
C GLU A 147 -23.49 -9.73 12.16
N ASN A 148 -23.91 -9.28 13.33
CA ASN A 148 -24.81 -10.05 14.22
C ASN A 148 -26.08 -10.54 13.52
N LYS A 149 -26.66 -9.74 12.63
CA LYS A 149 -27.87 -10.10 11.88
C LYS A 149 -27.68 -11.28 10.92
N TYR A 150 -26.44 -11.59 10.55
CA TYR A 150 -26.10 -12.68 9.63
C TYR A 150 -25.55 -13.94 10.32
N LYS A 151 -25.47 -13.96 11.65
CA LYS A 151 -24.96 -15.13 12.37
C LYS A 151 -25.74 -16.40 12.03
N THR A 152 -27.06 -16.32 12.02
CA THR A 152 -27.92 -17.44 11.63
C THR A 152 -27.63 -17.93 10.22
N LEU A 153 -27.37 -17.03 9.30
CA LEU A 153 -26.99 -17.37 7.92
C LEU A 153 -25.64 -18.10 7.87
N ALA A 154 -24.64 -17.61 8.59
CA ALA A 154 -23.32 -18.27 8.65
C ALA A 154 -23.46 -19.68 9.27
N ASP A 155 -24.22 -19.81 10.33
CA ASP A 155 -24.50 -21.11 10.97
C ASP A 155 -25.27 -22.07 10.04
N TYR A 156 -26.22 -21.53 9.28
CA TYR A 156 -26.95 -22.31 8.27
C TYR A 156 -26.02 -22.84 7.16
N LEU A 157 -25.17 -22.00 6.62
CA LEU A 157 -24.31 -22.35 5.49
C LEU A 157 -23.08 -23.18 5.89
N LEU A 158 -22.48 -22.87 7.03
CA LEU A 158 -21.16 -23.33 7.41
C LEU A 158 -21.11 -24.14 8.70
N GLY A 159 -22.20 -24.10 9.51
CA GLY A 159 -22.20 -24.69 10.85
C GLY A 159 -22.03 -26.22 10.90
N ARG A 160 -22.22 -26.90 9.78
CA ARG A 160 -22.05 -28.37 9.67
C ARG A 160 -20.73 -28.78 9.01
N THR A 161 -19.85 -27.85 8.68
CA THR A 161 -18.60 -28.15 8.02
C THR A 161 -17.45 -28.00 9.01
N LEU A 162 -16.69 -29.07 9.16
CA LEU A 162 -15.46 -29.11 9.95
C LEU A 162 -14.30 -28.65 9.07
N VAL A 163 -13.45 -27.76 9.57
CA VAL A 163 -12.21 -27.33 8.92
C VAL A 163 -11.05 -28.06 9.59
N VAL A 164 -10.20 -28.65 8.75
CA VAL A 164 -9.06 -29.46 9.18
C VAL A 164 -7.82 -28.96 8.41
N ASP A 165 -6.64 -29.15 8.99
CA ASP A 165 -5.37 -28.70 8.40
C ASP A 165 -5.05 -29.43 7.09
N HIS A 166 -5.04 -30.77 7.08
CA HIS A 166 -4.59 -31.59 5.95
C HIS A 166 -5.55 -32.73 5.63
N ILE A 167 -5.45 -33.22 4.39
CA ILE A 167 -6.27 -34.32 3.87
C ILE A 167 -6.13 -35.62 4.67
N ASP A 168 -4.93 -35.87 5.22
CA ASP A 168 -4.69 -37.08 6.02
C ASP A 168 -5.52 -37.07 7.30
N HIS A 169 -5.52 -35.96 8.03
CA HIS A 169 -6.37 -35.76 9.21
C HIS A 169 -7.84 -35.81 8.82
N ALA A 170 -8.21 -35.14 7.74
CA ALA A 170 -9.58 -35.14 7.22
C ALA A 170 -10.07 -36.56 6.91
N THR A 171 -9.24 -37.36 6.27
CA THR A 171 -9.54 -38.76 5.93
C THR A 171 -9.64 -39.64 7.18
N MET A 172 -8.72 -39.46 8.13
CA MET A 172 -8.75 -40.16 9.41
C MET A 172 -10.04 -39.88 10.17
N ILE A 173 -10.40 -38.60 10.29
CA ILE A 173 -11.63 -38.16 10.96
C ILE A 173 -12.86 -38.70 10.23
N ALA A 174 -12.92 -38.56 8.90
CA ALA A 174 -14.05 -39.09 8.11
C ALA A 174 -14.27 -40.58 8.34
N ARG A 175 -13.22 -41.38 8.34
CA ARG A 175 -13.28 -42.83 8.61
C ARG A 175 -13.77 -43.12 10.05
N LYS A 176 -13.19 -42.41 11.03
CA LYS A 176 -13.50 -42.57 12.45
C LYS A 176 -14.98 -42.31 12.73
N TYR A 177 -15.58 -41.33 12.03
CA TYR A 177 -16.98 -40.95 12.20
C TYR A 177 -17.88 -41.47 11.09
N HIS A 178 -17.50 -42.55 10.42
CA HIS A 178 -18.33 -43.30 9.43
C HIS A 178 -18.81 -42.39 8.29
N GLN A 179 -17.97 -41.49 7.80
CA GLN A 179 -18.25 -40.53 6.72
C GLN A 179 -19.56 -39.73 6.98
N SER A 180 -19.84 -39.40 8.21
CA SER A 180 -21.08 -38.69 8.59
C SER A 180 -20.86 -37.15 8.66
N ILE A 181 -19.61 -36.68 8.61
CA ILE A 181 -19.25 -35.29 8.79
C ILE A 181 -18.78 -34.73 7.46
N ARG A 182 -19.20 -33.52 7.16
CA ARG A 182 -18.64 -32.73 6.06
C ARG A 182 -17.35 -32.08 6.53
N ILE A 183 -16.24 -32.36 5.87
CA ILE A 183 -14.91 -31.90 6.24
C ILE A 183 -14.30 -31.17 5.06
N VAL A 184 -13.67 -30.03 5.33
CA VAL A 184 -12.88 -29.29 4.36
C VAL A 184 -11.48 -29.06 4.93
N THR A 185 -10.44 -29.17 4.12
CA THR A 185 -9.10 -28.86 4.55
C THR A 185 -8.75 -27.39 4.25
N LEU A 186 -7.68 -26.90 4.84
CA LEU A 186 -7.15 -25.56 4.54
C LEU A 186 -6.72 -25.42 3.09
N GLU A 187 -6.33 -26.52 2.45
CA GLU A 187 -5.94 -26.57 1.03
C GLU A 187 -7.13 -26.72 0.08
N GLY A 188 -8.33 -26.91 0.62
CA GLY A 188 -9.56 -26.92 -0.16
C GLY A 188 -10.02 -28.30 -0.63
N GLU A 189 -9.51 -29.40 -0.04
CA GLU A 189 -10.10 -30.69 -0.26
C GLU A 189 -11.39 -30.81 0.58
N LEU A 190 -12.38 -31.44 0.00
CA LEU A 190 -13.69 -31.59 0.60
C LEU A 190 -14.06 -33.07 0.69
N ILE A 191 -14.43 -33.51 1.87
CA ILE A 191 -15.04 -34.82 2.12
C ILE A 191 -16.48 -34.58 2.51
N ASN A 192 -17.40 -35.09 1.72
CA ASN A 192 -18.82 -34.99 2.00
C ASN A 192 -19.30 -36.19 2.85
N PRO A 193 -20.40 -36.02 3.59
CA PRO A 193 -21.10 -37.17 4.14
C PRO A 193 -21.42 -38.17 3.05
N GLY A 194 -21.18 -39.48 3.37
CA GLY A 194 -21.27 -40.55 2.39
C GLY A 194 -19.96 -40.90 1.69
N GLY A 195 -18.86 -40.15 1.96
CA GLY A 195 -17.50 -40.52 1.60
C GLY A 195 -17.01 -40.01 0.24
N SER A 196 -17.80 -39.20 -0.49
CA SER A 196 -17.29 -38.58 -1.72
C SER A 196 -16.22 -37.56 -1.36
N MET A 197 -15.11 -37.58 -2.09
CA MET A 197 -13.98 -36.69 -1.90
C MET A 197 -13.78 -35.83 -3.15
N THR A 198 -13.57 -34.55 -2.93
CA THR A 198 -13.18 -33.59 -3.97
C THR A 198 -11.87 -32.96 -3.55
N GLY A 199 -10.90 -32.97 -4.41
CA GLY A 199 -9.57 -32.41 -4.15
C GLY A 199 -8.78 -32.28 -5.42
N GLY A 200 -7.57 -31.80 -5.30
CA GLY A 200 -6.66 -31.46 -6.39
C GLY A 200 -6.22 -29.99 -6.30
N ALA A 201 -5.45 -29.52 -7.26
CA ALA A 201 -5.03 -28.13 -7.25
C ALA A 201 -6.23 -27.19 -7.22
N PHE A 202 -6.33 -26.39 -6.14
CA PHE A 202 -7.45 -25.46 -5.97
C PHE A 202 -7.41 -24.39 -7.06
N LYS A 203 -8.35 -24.45 -7.97
CA LYS A 203 -8.57 -23.46 -8.99
C LYS A 203 -9.50 -22.39 -8.44
N ASN A 204 -8.93 -21.29 -7.99
CA ASN A 204 -9.70 -20.18 -7.46
C ASN A 204 -10.52 -19.53 -8.60
N SER A 205 -11.57 -20.25 -9.05
CA SER A 205 -12.38 -19.84 -10.21
C SER A 205 -13.27 -18.63 -9.90
N SER A 206 -13.61 -18.42 -8.64
CA SER A 206 -14.49 -17.33 -8.23
C SER A 206 -13.77 -16.15 -7.61
N ASN A 207 -12.68 -16.37 -6.88
CA ASN A 207 -11.92 -15.33 -6.13
C ASN A 207 -12.83 -14.34 -5.37
N LEU A 208 -14.05 -14.77 -5.01
CA LEU A 208 -15.08 -13.85 -4.54
C LEU A 208 -14.79 -13.36 -3.12
N LEU A 209 -14.28 -14.24 -2.24
CA LEU A 209 -13.90 -13.87 -0.88
C LEU A 209 -12.58 -13.08 -0.86
N SER A 210 -11.60 -13.52 -1.65
CA SER A 210 -10.31 -12.82 -1.74
C SER A 210 -10.43 -11.41 -2.33
N ARG A 211 -11.31 -11.18 -3.30
CA ARG A 211 -11.57 -9.84 -3.85
C ARG A 211 -11.94 -8.82 -2.79
N ARG A 212 -12.82 -9.21 -1.87
CA ARG A 212 -13.23 -8.31 -0.81
C ARG A 212 -12.08 -7.97 0.13
N ARG A 213 -11.29 -8.97 0.52
CA ARG A 213 -10.09 -8.75 1.32
C ARG A 213 -9.08 -7.89 0.57
N GLU A 214 -8.85 -8.17 -0.72
CA GLU A 214 -7.98 -7.35 -1.56
C GLU A 214 -8.43 -5.89 -1.59
N ILE A 215 -9.73 -5.63 -1.73
CA ILE A 215 -10.28 -4.26 -1.66
C ILE A 215 -9.94 -3.62 -0.31
N GLU A 216 -10.17 -4.31 0.81
CA GLU A 216 -9.86 -3.78 2.15
C GLU A 216 -8.34 -3.54 2.34
N GLU A 217 -7.48 -4.41 1.79
CA GLU A 217 -6.03 -4.25 1.80
C GLU A 217 -5.58 -3.07 0.93
N PHE A 218 -6.14 -2.94 -0.27
CA PHE A 218 -5.88 -1.78 -1.13
C PHE A 218 -6.38 -0.48 -0.53
N GLU A 219 -7.55 -0.46 0.12
CA GLU A 219 -8.05 0.70 0.84
C GLU A 219 -7.08 1.17 1.93
N LYS A 220 -6.58 0.23 2.74
CA LYS A 220 -5.58 0.53 3.77
C LYS A 220 -4.28 1.05 3.15
N THR A 221 -3.84 0.44 2.05
CA THR A 221 -2.62 0.85 1.34
C THR A 221 -2.77 2.25 0.74
N VAL A 222 -3.88 2.52 0.08
CA VAL A 222 -4.20 3.83 -0.49
C VAL A 222 -4.28 4.90 0.62
N GLN A 223 -4.91 4.58 1.74
CA GLN A 223 -4.99 5.50 2.88
C GLN A 223 -3.62 5.78 3.49
N LYS A 224 -2.79 4.74 3.64
CA LYS A 224 -1.41 4.88 4.14
C LYS A 224 -0.56 5.73 3.20
N LEU A 225 -0.60 5.46 1.90
CA LEU A 225 0.12 6.25 0.90
C LEU A 225 -0.32 7.71 0.91
N LYS A 226 -1.62 7.97 1.05
CA LYS A 226 -2.16 9.33 1.16
C LYS A 226 -1.63 10.06 2.39
N GLN A 227 -1.55 9.37 3.52
CA GLN A 227 -1.00 9.95 4.75
C GLN A 227 0.50 10.23 4.61
N GLU A 228 1.28 9.28 4.11
CA GLU A 228 2.72 9.45 3.86
C GLU A 228 3.00 10.62 2.89
N MET A 229 2.19 10.77 1.84
CA MET A 229 2.27 11.92 0.93
C MET A 229 2.01 13.24 1.64
N THR A 230 0.98 13.32 2.48
CA THR A 230 0.66 14.53 3.25
C THR A 230 1.82 14.90 4.19
N GLU A 231 2.42 13.93 4.86
CA GLU A 231 3.58 14.13 5.73
C GLU A 231 4.79 14.64 4.93
N MET A 232 5.05 14.08 3.74
CA MET A 232 6.11 14.55 2.84
C MET A 232 5.86 15.96 2.33
N GLU A 233 4.63 16.31 1.98
CA GLU A 233 4.24 17.66 1.56
C GLU A 233 4.51 18.68 2.68
N GLN A 234 4.18 18.35 3.92
CA GLN A 234 4.47 19.19 5.09
C GLN A 234 5.97 19.35 5.30
N GLN A 235 6.75 18.25 5.19
CA GLN A 235 8.21 18.31 5.29
C GLN A 235 8.83 19.19 4.19
N ILE A 236 8.37 19.04 2.95
CA ILE A 236 8.83 19.87 1.82
C ILE A 236 8.49 21.34 2.07
N SER A 237 7.30 21.63 2.59
CA SER A 237 6.91 23.01 2.97
C SER A 237 7.84 23.60 4.02
N GLY A 238 8.10 22.87 5.09
CA GLY A 238 9.03 23.30 6.14
C GLY A 238 10.45 23.56 5.63
N LEU A 239 10.97 22.64 4.77
CA LEU A 239 12.28 22.84 4.14
C LEU A 239 12.32 24.05 3.20
N LYS A 240 11.24 24.36 2.51
CA LYS A 240 11.13 25.55 1.67
C LYS A 240 11.13 26.83 2.50
N GLU A 241 10.43 26.83 3.64
CA GLU A 241 10.40 27.96 4.58
C GLU A 241 11.78 28.18 5.20
N GLU A 242 12.44 27.09 5.62
CA GLU A 242 13.80 27.17 6.16
C GLU A 242 14.79 27.74 5.09
N ARG A 243 14.69 27.26 3.86
CA ARG A 243 15.49 27.79 2.76
C ARG A 243 15.22 29.28 2.52
N ALA A 244 13.97 29.72 2.57
CA ALA A 244 13.61 31.13 2.43
C ALA A 244 14.25 31.97 3.53
N GLY A 245 14.24 31.52 4.77
CA GLY A 245 14.91 32.18 5.88
C GLY A 245 16.43 32.29 5.70
N TYR A 246 17.08 31.28 5.08
CA TYR A 246 18.50 31.37 4.73
C TYR A 246 18.77 32.37 3.59
N TYR A 247 17.85 32.50 2.63
CA TYR A 247 17.97 33.53 1.60
C TYR A 247 17.91 34.93 2.20
N GLU A 248 16.96 35.20 3.10
CA GLU A 248 16.84 36.47 3.81
C GLU A 248 18.12 36.79 4.60
N LYS A 249 18.66 35.80 5.33
CA LYS A 249 19.92 35.96 6.05
C LYS A 249 21.09 36.26 5.11
N THR A 250 21.17 35.58 3.98
CA THR A 250 22.23 35.79 2.98
C THR A 250 22.13 37.20 2.39
N ASP A 251 20.92 37.66 2.13
CA ASP A 251 20.65 39.00 1.59
C ASP A 251 21.01 40.10 2.62
N ALA A 252 20.66 39.87 3.89
CA ALA A 252 21.06 40.77 4.99
C ALA A 252 22.57 40.84 5.15
N ILE A 253 23.28 39.69 5.16
CA ILE A 253 24.74 39.62 5.23
C ILE A 253 25.38 40.29 4.00
N SER A 254 24.85 40.07 2.80
CA SER A 254 25.32 40.73 1.57
C SER A 254 25.18 42.26 1.66
N THR A 255 24.04 42.71 2.20
CA THR A 255 23.77 44.14 2.44
C THR A 255 24.77 44.75 3.44
N GLU A 256 25.03 44.03 4.54
CA GLU A 256 26.00 44.48 5.53
C GLU A 256 27.43 44.49 4.99
N LEU A 257 27.79 43.47 4.21
CA LEU A 257 29.06 43.39 3.51
C LEU A 257 29.23 44.57 2.57
N GLN A 258 28.20 44.91 1.80
CA GLN A 258 28.21 46.04 0.88
C GLN A 258 28.36 47.39 1.63
N LYS A 259 27.68 47.55 2.79
CA LYS A 259 27.90 48.73 3.66
C LYS A 259 29.32 48.77 4.19
N ALA A 260 29.88 47.63 4.61
CA ALA A 260 31.24 47.54 5.09
C ALA A 260 32.25 47.95 4.01
N TYR A 261 32.07 47.51 2.77
CA TYR A 261 32.89 47.93 1.62
C TYR A 261 32.80 49.43 1.34
N VAL A 262 31.60 50.03 1.44
CA VAL A 262 31.41 51.48 1.28
C VAL A 262 32.20 52.25 2.36
N VAL A 263 32.10 51.80 3.63
CA VAL A 263 32.85 52.39 4.74
C VAL A 263 34.36 52.26 4.53
N GLN A 264 34.82 51.09 4.12
CA GLN A 264 36.23 50.83 3.80
C GLN A 264 36.73 51.74 2.68
N ASN A 265 35.98 51.84 1.57
CA ASN A 265 36.35 52.74 0.47
C ASN A 265 36.36 54.20 0.89
N THR A 266 35.40 54.64 1.73
CA THR A 266 35.36 55.97 2.26
C THR A 266 36.58 56.26 3.17
N ALA A 267 36.93 55.28 4.01
CA ALA A 267 38.11 55.38 4.87
C ALA A 267 39.41 55.46 4.03
N LYS A 268 39.48 54.63 2.97
CA LYS A 268 40.63 54.67 2.02
C LYS A 268 40.73 56.00 1.28
N MET A 269 39.59 56.52 0.77
CA MET A 269 39.56 57.84 0.13
C MET A 269 39.99 58.96 1.11
N ASN A 270 39.51 58.90 2.39
CA ASN A 270 39.91 59.86 3.38
C ASN A 270 41.42 59.79 3.71
N ALA A 271 41.97 58.55 3.78
CA ALA A 271 43.40 58.32 3.95
C ALA A 271 44.24 58.86 2.74
N ASP A 272 43.77 58.58 1.52
CA ASP A 272 44.42 59.09 0.31
C ASP A 272 44.33 60.63 0.20
N GLN A 273 43.18 61.18 0.55
CA GLN A 273 42.99 62.65 0.61
C GLN A 273 43.86 63.27 1.68
N SER A 274 43.97 62.61 2.86
CA SER A 274 44.86 63.03 3.92
C SER A 274 46.34 62.93 3.46
N SER A 275 46.70 61.85 2.77
CA SER A 275 48.05 61.69 2.18
C SER A 275 48.36 62.74 1.09
N ALA A 276 47.35 63.12 0.30
CA ALA A 276 47.45 64.16 -0.68
C ALA A 276 47.65 65.56 -0.01
N ARG A 277 46.85 65.78 1.09
CA ARG A 277 47.02 67.00 1.94
C ARG A 277 48.42 67.06 2.57
N ILE A 278 48.91 65.95 3.09
CA ILE A 278 50.22 65.83 3.68
C ILE A 278 51.29 66.15 2.63
N ARG A 279 51.13 65.62 1.38
CA ARG A 279 52.05 65.96 0.25
C ARG A 279 52.01 67.45 -0.12
N SER A 280 50.81 68.03 -0.16
CA SER A 280 50.62 69.46 -0.41
C SER A 280 51.25 70.30 0.71
N PHE A 281 51.08 69.90 1.94
CA PHE A 281 51.74 70.57 3.07
C PHE A 281 53.25 70.44 2.99
N ARG A 282 53.78 69.25 2.66
CA ARG A 282 55.26 69.12 2.42
C ARG A 282 55.73 70.06 1.41
N GLN A 283 55.08 70.21 0.29
CA GLN A 283 55.45 71.10 -0.79
C GLN A 283 55.37 72.57 -0.38
N GLN A 284 54.41 72.96 0.46
CA GLN A 284 54.30 74.26 1.07
C GLN A 284 55.47 74.53 2.07
N PHE A 285 55.86 73.48 2.76
CA PHE A 285 56.92 73.52 3.77
C PHE A 285 58.32 73.69 3.14
N ASP A 286 58.61 73.07 2.04
CA ASP A 286 59.82 73.22 1.31
C ASP A 286 60.04 74.71 0.85
N ASN A 287 58.89 75.41 0.74
CA ASN A 287 58.95 76.86 0.36
C ASN A 287 59.11 77.78 1.59
N LEU A 288 58.90 77.25 2.76
CA LEU A 288 58.97 78.05 4.01
C LEU A 288 60.20 77.69 4.87
N ARG A 289 61.36 77.44 4.24
CA ARG A 289 62.60 76.94 4.86
C ARG A 289 63.17 77.79 6.01
N ASN A 290 62.69 79.04 6.20
CA ASN A 290 63.13 79.94 7.29
C ASN A 290 62.35 79.79 8.62
N GLU A 291 61.37 78.92 8.69
CA GLU A 291 60.66 78.62 9.94
C GLU A 291 60.89 77.16 10.38
N ALA A 292 62.05 76.59 9.96
CA ALA A 292 62.33 75.15 10.07
C ALA A 292 62.14 74.51 11.46
N ALA A 293 62.50 75.22 12.51
CA ALA A 293 62.43 74.64 13.88
C ALA A 293 61.01 74.41 14.44
N LYS A 294 60.04 75.20 14.01
CA LYS A 294 58.61 74.94 14.36
C LYS A 294 58.02 73.84 13.48
N LEU A 295 58.58 73.69 12.34
CA LEU A 295 58.08 72.75 11.34
C LEU A 295 58.57 71.33 11.56
N ASP A 296 59.81 71.13 12.09
CA ASP A 296 60.32 69.82 12.43
C ASP A 296 59.50 69.19 13.59
N ALA A 297 59.02 69.99 14.56
CA ALA A 297 58.13 69.51 15.61
C ALA A 297 56.75 69.07 15.04
N GLN A 298 56.21 69.83 14.06
CA GLN A 298 54.96 69.49 13.41
C GLN A 298 55.08 68.27 12.49
N ILE A 299 56.23 68.13 11.81
CA ILE A 299 56.55 66.96 11.00
C ILE A 299 56.66 65.73 11.87
N THR A 300 57.29 65.82 13.03
CA THR A 300 57.38 64.70 13.98
C THR A 300 55.97 64.29 14.50
N GLU A 301 55.10 65.24 14.85
CA GLU A 301 53.73 64.99 15.30
C GLU A 301 52.86 64.36 14.16
N ILE A 302 53.10 64.78 12.90
CA ILE A 302 52.38 64.16 11.74
C ILE A 302 52.86 62.74 11.52
N MET A 303 54.19 62.47 11.70
CA MET A 303 54.70 61.08 11.56
C MET A 303 54.19 60.16 12.66
N ASP A 304 54.07 60.64 13.93
CA ASP A 304 53.51 59.86 15.02
C ASP A 304 52.02 59.51 14.76
N ASN A 305 51.28 60.50 14.23
CA ASN A 305 49.88 60.23 13.80
C ASN A 305 49.78 59.25 12.63
N GLN A 306 50.74 59.31 11.69
CA GLN A 306 50.78 58.39 10.53
C GLN A 306 51.13 56.97 10.98
N GLU A 307 52.03 56.82 11.95
CA GLU A 307 52.35 55.51 12.54
C GLU A 307 51.16 54.94 13.33
N SER A 308 50.45 55.81 14.05
CA SER A 308 49.20 55.42 14.74
C SER A 308 48.11 54.97 13.74
N ILE A 309 47.95 55.72 12.62
CA ILE A 309 47.02 55.37 11.53
C ILE A 309 47.40 54.06 10.83
N ASN A 310 48.70 53.81 10.63
CA ASN A 310 49.19 52.57 10.06
C ASN A 310 48.90 51.37 10.95
N ILE A 311 49.05 51.54 12.29
CA ILE A 311 48.70 50.49 13.27
C ILE A 311 47.20 50.23 13.22
N GLU A 312 46.39 51.29 13.08
CA GLU A 312 44.93 51.10 12.91
C GLU A 312 44.57 50.47 11.56
N LEU A 313 45.32 50.81 10.48
CA LEU A 313 45.11 50.15 9.18
C LEU A 313 45.48 48.67 9.19
N ASP A 314 46.65 48.34 9.79
CA ASP A 314 47.10 46.95 9.96
C ASP A 314 46.09 46.13 10.80
N THR A 315 45.52 46.77 11.83
CA THR A 315 44.45 46.13 12.61
C THR A 315 43.15 45.94 11.80
N SER A 316 42.81 46.91 10.96
CA SER A 316 41.66 46.85 10.06
C SER A 316 41.82 45.79 8.97
N GLU A 317 43.03 45.74 8.34
CA GLU A 317 43.36 44.66 7.36
C GLU A 317 43.38 43.26 7.99
N SER A 318 43.88 43.18 9.25
CA SER A 318 43.82 41.93 10.00
C SER A 318 42.38 41.48 10.22
N LEU A 319 41.50 42.45 10.56
CA LEU A 319 40.09 42.18 10.80
C LEU A 319 39.39 41.78 9.48
N GLU A 320 39.75 42.41 8.37
CA GLU A 320 39.24 42.08 7.03
C GLU A 320 39.66 40.65 6.62
N ASN A 321 40.92 40.29 6.87
CA ASN A 321 41.42 38.94 6.60
C ASN A 321 40.72 37.91 7.47
N ASP A 322 40.50 38.17 8.77
CA ASP A 322 39.77 37.26 9.64
C ASP A 322 38.30 37.10 9.20
N LEU A 323 37.69 38.21 8.76
CA LEU A 323 36.33 38.18 8.21
C LEU A 323 36.25 37.38 6.92
N ASN A 324 37.20 37.58 6.02
CA ASN A 324 37.29 36.81 4.78
C ASN A 324 37.53 35.32 5.03
N LEU A 325 38.42 34.98 5.99
CA LEU A 325 38.61 33.59 6.42
C LEU A 325 37.33 32.97 7.02
N THR A 326 36.60 33.81 7.73
CA THR A 326 35.29 33.34 8.30
C THR A 326 34.26 33.08 7.18
N ILE A 327 34.21 34.02 6.19
CA ILE A 327 33.36 33.89 5.01
C ILE A 327 33.75 32.64 4.19
N GLU A 328 35.04 32.43 3.94
CA GLU A 328 35.52 31.22 3.24
C GLU A 328 35.19 29.95 4.00
N LYS A 329 35.29 29.98 5.31
CA LYS A 329 34.95 28.84 6.15
C LYS A 329 33.47 28.55 6.11
N GLU A 330 32.63 29.57 6.23
CA GLU A 330 31.18 29.42 6.10
C GLU A 330 30.75 28.96 4.69
N GLN A 331 31.44 29.51 3.63
CA GLN A 331 31.23 29.05 2.26
C GLN A 331 31.60 27.58 2.07
N LYS A 332 32.70 27.15 2.67
CA LYS A 332 33.15 25.76 2.63
C LYS A 332 32.21 24.84 3.43
N GLU A 333 31.75 25.32 4.58
CA GLU A 333 30.71 24.59 5.34
C GLU A 333 29.40 24.50 4.54
N LEU A 334 29.01 25.56 3.85
CA LEU A 334 27.88 25.58 2.94
C LEU A 334 28.05 24.59 1.79
N GLU A 335 29.24 24.54 1.21
CA GLU A 335 29.58 23.62 0.13
C GLU A 335 29.62 22.15 0.57
N ASP A 336 30.14 21.92 1.80
CA ASP A 336 30.12 20.60 2.45
C ASP A 336 28.69 20.16 2.77
N VAL A 337 27.87 21.06 3.25
CA VAL A 337 26.46 20.83 3.50
C VAL A 337 25.75 20.53 2.18
N HIS A 338 26.02 21.26 1.11
CA HIS A 338 25.50 21.01 -0.25
C HIS A 338 25.92 19.64 -0.81
N THR A 339 27.19 19.29 -0.55
CA THR A 339 27.70 17.98 -0.96
C THR A 339 26.98 16.85 -0.23
N LYS A 340 26.78 16.99 1.07
CA LYS A 340 26.01 16.03 1.87
C LYS A 340 24.55 15.92 1.43
N GLU A 341 23.98 17.04 1.01
CA GLU A 341 22.64 17.11 0.44
C GLU A 341 22.57 16.36 -0.90
N SER A 342 23.50 16.65 -1.79
CA SER A 342 23.61 15.96 -3.09
C SER A 342 23.77 14.44 -2.91
N ILE A 343 24.59 14.04 -1.92
CA ILE A 343 24.77 12.61 -1.59
C ILE A 343 23.47 12.02 -1.04
N LYS A 344 22.78 12.75 -0.18
CA LYS A 344 21.49 12.30 0.36
C LYS A 344 20.39 12.22 -0.71
N THR A 345 20.42 13.18 -1.65
CA THR A 345 19.49 13.18 -2.80
C THR A 345 19.73 11.96 -3.67
N ARG A 346 21.01 11.71 -4.06
CA ARG A 346 21.35 10.49 -4.82
C ARG A 346 20.96 9.21 -4.09
N LYS A 347 21.16 9.18 -2.78
CA LYS A 347 20.80 8.02 -1.99
C LYS A 347 19.28 7.82 -1.92
N SER A 348 18.53 8.92 -1.91
CA SER A 348 17.09 8.89 -2.02
C SER A 348 16.61 8.43 -3.37
N GLU A 349 17.19 9.00 -4.44
CA GLU A 349 16.89 8.58 -5.80
C GLU A 349 17.17 7.08 -5.98
N GLN A 350 18.29 6.61 -5.41
CA GLN A 350 18.63 5.19 -5.44
C GLN A 350 17.63 4.34 -4.68
N ILE A 351 17.24 4.76 -3.47
CA ILE A 351 16.20 4.07 -2.69
C ILE A 351 14.86 4.11 -3.44
N HIS A 352 14.58 5.21 -4.12
CA HIS A 352 13.39 5.33 -4.96
C HIS A 352 13.38 4.37 -6.14
N LEU A 353 14.53 4.25 -6.82
CA LEU A 353 14.70 3.29 -7.90
C LEU A 353 14.59 1.85 -7.38
N GLU A 354 15.18 1.58 -6.22
CA GLU A 354 15.06 0.27 -5.58
C GLU A 354 13.62 -0.02 -5.14
N TYR A 355 12.95 0.99 -4.57
CA TYR A 355 11.54 0.86 -4.18
C TYR A 355 10.64 0.65 -5.40
N ALA A 356 10.81 1.47 -6.44
CA ALA A 356 10.08 1.29 -7.70
C ALA A 356 10.38 -0.07 -8.34
N GLY A 357 11.64 -0.51 -8.26
CA GLY A 357 12.04 -1.85 -8.72
C GLY A 357 11.42 -2.98 -7.90
N LEU A 358 11.33 -2.79 -6.57
CA LEU A 358 10.65 -3.74 -5.69
C LEU A 358 9.15 -3.75 -5.93
N GLU A 359 8.56 -2.60 -6.14
CA GLU A 359 7.14 -2.45 -6.43
C GLU A 359 6.78 -3.05 -7.78
N GLN A 360 7.64 -2.84 -8.79
CA GLN A 360 7.49 -3.48 -10.09
C GLN A 360 7.64 -5.01 -9.99
N LYS A 361 8.60 -5.47 -9.17
CA LYS A 361 8.74 -6.91 -8.87
C LYS A 361 7.54 -7.45 -8.11
N TYR A 362 7.04 -6.69 -7.13
CA TYR A 362 5.84 -7.09 -6.39
C TYR A 362 4.62 -7.18 -7.30
N THR A 363 4.45 -6.18 -8.17
CA THR A 363 3.38 -6.18 -9.18
C THR A 363 3.52 -7.38 -10.12
N PHE A 364 4.73 -7.58 -10.64
CA PHE A 364 5.02 -8.72 -11.52
C PHE A 364 4.81 -10.08 -10.83
N ILE A 365 5.21 -10.18 -9.55
CA ILE A 365 4.96 -11.38 -8.77
C ILE A 365 3.47 -11.58 -8.56
N THR A 366 2.74 -10.51 -8.22
CA THR A 366 1.30 -10.56 -7.99
C THR A 366 0.54 -10.94 -9.27
N GLU A 367 0.93 -10.35 -10.40
CA GLU A 367 0.39 -10.70 -11.72
C GLU A 367 0.70 -12.16 -12.08
N ASN A 368 1.93 -12.60 -11.80
CA ASN A 368 2.30 -13.99 -12.02
C ASN A 368 1.54 -14.94 -11.08
N ILE A 369 1.37 -14.57 -9.81
CA ILE A 369 0.55 -15.33 -8.87
C ILE A 369 -0.88 -15.42 -9.37
N THR A 370 -1.46 -14.30 -9.80
CA THR A 370 -2.82 -14.27 -10.35
C THR A 370 -2.93 -15.18 -11.57
N ARG A 371 -1.98 -15.06 -12.52
CA ARG A 371 -1.93 -15.92 -13.70
C ARG A 371 -1.78 -17.41 -13.34
N ILE A 372 -0.87 -17.70 -12.39
CA ILE A 372 -0.68 -19.07 -11.91
C ILE A 372 -1.95 -19.57 -11.21
N CYS A 373 -2.60 -18.73 -10.43
CA CYS A 373 -3.87 -19.08 -9.82
C CYS A 373 -4.95 -19.37 -10.87
N GLU A 374 -5.04 -18.53 -11.91
CA GLU A 374 -5.96 -18.76 -13.04
C GLU A 374 -5.64 -20.06 -13.81
N GLU A 375 -4.34 -20.34 -14.02
CA GLU A 375 -3.91 -21.61 -14.65
C GLU A 375 -4.21 -22.82 -13.76
N VAL A 376 -3.92 -22.70 -12.46
CA VAL A 376 -4.26 -23.72 -11.47
C VAL A 376 -5.75 -23.95 -11.43
N ASP A 377 -6.53 -22.86 -11.52
CA ASP A 377 -7.97 -22.94 -11.59
C ASP A 377 -8.48 -23.59 -12.88
N LYS A 378 -7.82 -23.42 -13.97
CA LYS A 378 -8.10 -24.11 -15.23
C LYS A 378 -7.90 -25.62 -15.12
N PHE A 379 -6.76 -26.03 -14.60
CA PHE A 379 -6.45 -27.45 -14.40
C PHE A 379 -7.36 -28.15 -13.39
N ARG A 380 -7.84 -27.41 -12.39
CA ARG A 380 -8.77 -27.95 -11.40
C ARG A 380 -10.15 -28.25 -11.97
N THR A 381 -10.67 -27.33 -12.81
CA THR A 381 -11.95 -27.58 -13.49
C THR A 381 -11.83 -28.79 -14.42
N GLU A 382 -10.71 -28.92 -15.14
CA GLU A 382 -10.44 -30.07 -15.95
C GLU A 382 -10.34 -31.36 -15.12
N LEU A 383 -9.74 -31.27 -13.92
CA LEU A 383 -9.62 -32.40 -13.01
C LEU A 383 -10.99 -32.82 -12.43
N GLU A 384 -11.80 -31.82 -12.09
CA GLU A 384 -13.17 -32.05 -11.60
C GLU A 384 -14.04 -32.70 -12.68
N GLU A 385 -13.94 -32.22 -13.95
CA GLU A 385 -14.61 -32.85 -15.08
C GLU A 385 -14.15 -34.31 -15.31
N LEU A 386 -12.83 -34.52 -15.26
CA LEU A 386 -12.26 -35.86 -15.39
C LEU A 386 -12.68 -36.77 -14.23
N THR A 387 -12.74 -36.24 -13.00
CA THR A 387 -13.17 -36.99 -11.83
C THR A 387 -14.67 -37.32 -11.89
N ARG A 388 -15.46 -36.35 -12.37
CA ARG A 388 -16.90 -36.54 -12.61
C ARG A 388 -17.17 -37.60 -13.66
N ASN A 389 -16.42 -37.52 -14.77
CA ASN A 389 -16.49 -38.52 -15.85
C ASN A 389 -16.03 -39.91 -15.36
N LYS A 390 -14.96 -39.95 -14.54
CA LYS A 390 -14.50 -41.18 -13.90
C LYS A 390 -15.54 -41.79 -12.98
N GLY A 391 -16.19 -40.90 -12.14
CA GLY A 391 -17.29 -41.34 -11.28
C GLY A 391 -18.51 -41.81 -12.03
N GLY A 392 -18.82 -41.13 -13.17
CA GLY A 392 -19.88 -41.55 -14.10
C GLY A 392 -19.59 -42.91 -14.71
N ASN A 393 -18.38 -43.05 -15.24
CA ASN A 393 -17.93 -44.30 -15.84
C ASN A 393 -17.85 -45.45 -14.83
N SER A 394 -17.44 -45.14 -13.58
CA SER A 394 -17.41 -46.15 -12.51
C SER A 394 -18.81 -46.65 -12.14
N ARG A 395 -19.79 -45.73 -12.10
CA ARG A 395 -21.19 -46.11 -11.87
C ARG A 395 -21.75 -46.97 -13.02
N GLU A 396 -21.45 -46.55 -14.24
CA GLU A 396 -21.88 -47.27 -15.42
C GLU A 396 -21.25 -48.70 -15.49
N ILE A 397 -20.00 -48.81 -15.03
CA ILE A 397 -19.33 -50.12 -14.92
C ILE A 397 -20.02 -50.96 -13.83
N THR A 398 -20.28 -50.39 -12.66
CA THR A 398 -20.94 -51.11 -11.57
C THR A 398 -22.35 -51.56 -11.96
N GLU A 399 -23.14 -50.69 -12.60
CA GLU A 399 -24.47 -51.01 -13.10
C GLU A 399 -24.44 -52.11 -14.18
N LYS A 400 -23.39 -52.10 -15.03
CA LYS A 400 -23.19 -53.14 -16.05
C LYS A 400 -22.72 -54.46 -15.43
N GLU A 401 -21.88 -54.38 -14.39
CA GLU A 401 -21.45 -55.56 -13.62
C GLU A 401 -22.62 -56.21 -12.86
N GLU A 402 -23.45 -55.39 -12.20
CA GLU A 402 -24.68 -55.87 -11.57
C GLU A 402 -25.61 -56.53 -12.60
N LYS A 403 -25.81 -55.89 -13.72
CA LYS A 403 -26.64 -56.44 -14.81
C LYS A 403 -26.06 -57.74 -15.42
N ILE A 404 -24.74 -57.82 -15.48
CA ILE A 404 -24.06 -59.06 -15.90
C ILE A 404 -24.26 -60.16 -14.86
N GLN A 405 -24.23 -59.79 -13.59
CA GLN A 405 -24.46 -60.74 -12.46
C GLN A 405 -25.90 -61.24 -12.44
N GLU A 406 -26.87 -60.33 -12.65
CA GLU A 406 -28.31 -60.73 -12.80
C GLU A 406 -28.52 -61.64 -14.02
N LEU A 407 -27.90 -61.33 -15.14
CA LEU A 407 -27.98 -62.20 -16.33
C LEU A 407 -27.30 -63.54 -16.14
N LYS A 408 -26.20 -63.61 -15.38
CA LYS A 408 -25.56 -64.87 -15.02
C LYS A 408 -26.43 -65.72 -14.12
N THR A 409 -27.07 -65.11 -13.10
CA THR A 409 -27.99 -65.83 -12.22
C THR A 409 -29.26 -66.33 -12.95
N THR A 410 -29.66 -65.60 -13.99
CA THR A 410 -30.79 -66.00 -14.85
C THR A 410 -30.38 -67.13 -15.79
N ILE A 411 -29.15 -67.21 -16.24
CA ILE A 411 -28.63 -68.28 -17.07
C ILE A 411 -28.43 -69.56 -16.25
N ASP A 412 -27.97 -69.45 -15.01
CA ASP A 412 -27.81 -70.61 -14.12
C ASP A 412 -29.14 -71.23 -13.60
N HIS A 413 -30.27 -70.55 -13.86
CA HIS A 413 -31.63 -71.03 -13.53
C HIS A 413 -32.46 -71.46 -14.76
N SER A 414 -31.82 -71.48 -15.98
CA SER A 414 -32.40 -72.03 -17.21
C SER A 414 -31.69 -73.36 -17.62
#